data_0043dc260a52fea130d4ea5c457cb23d
#
_entry.id   0043dc260a52fea130d4ea5c457cb23d
#
_cell.length_a   1.000
_cell.length_b   1.000
_cell.length_c   1.000
_cell.angle_alpha   90.00
_cell.angle_beta   90.00
_cell.angle_gamma   90.00
#
_symmetry.space_group_name_H-M   'P 1'
#
loop_
_entity.id
_entity.type
_entity.pdbx_description
1 polymer ?
#
loop_
_entity_poly.entity_id
_entity_poly.type
_entity_poly.pdbx_seq_one_letter_code
_entity_poly.pdbx_strand_id
1 'polypeptide(L)'
;MNHIRRSIRLSNKHIHPYVLCIIDMQPIGFSNSKLIIENVLQSVREAIVNKAFIVIAQFKGCGETHINIINAIQNYPYKEYVWHNKNDKSKPIQEALKNIFVREMKVCGVNTEYCVKDTVHGLAKKFHIPIKVIEKACNGTDRIIEEALHKMRTFYRNVEVL
;
A
#
# COMPACT_ATOMS: atom_id res chain seq x y z
N MET A 1 6.53 50.19 -8.94
CA MET A 1 7.06 48.83 -8.66
C MET A 1 5.91 47.95 -8.16
N ASN A 2 5.31 47.17 -9.07
CA ASN A 2 4.16 46.31 -8.75
C ASN A 2 4.65 44.92 -8.44
N HIS A 3 4.68 44.55 -7.18
CA HIS A 3 4.89 43.17 -6.75
C HIS A 3 3.61 42.35 -7.01
N ILE A 4 3.59 41.62 -8.11
CA ILE A 4 2.58 40.61 -8.40
C ILE A 4 2.81 39.47 -7.41
N ARG A 5 2.03 39.44 -6.33
CA ARG A 5 1.87 38.25 -5.47
C ARG A 5 1.24 37.15 -6.32
N ARG A 6 2.05 36.22 -6.83
CA ARG A 6 1.55 34.94 -7.36
C ARG A 6 0.88 34.19 -6.20
N SER A 7 -0.41 34.31 -6.13
CA SER A 7 -1.25 33.43 -5.32
C SER A 7 -1.03 32.02 -5.86
N ILE A 8 -0.24 31.22 -5.12
CA ILE A 8 -0.15 29.77 -5.34
C ILE A 8 -1.54 29.23 -5.02
N ARG A 9 -2.34 28.95 -6.05
CA ARG A 9 -3.53 28.12 -5.90
C ARG A 9 -3.04 26.77 -5.43
N LEU A 10 -3.13 26.52 -4.13
CA LEU A 10 -3.11 25.18 -3.56
C LEU A 10 -4.32 24.47 -4.19
N SER A 11 -4.07 23.71 -5.27
CA SER A 11 -5.06 22.76 -5.79
C SER A 11 -5.58 21.97 -4.61
N ASN A 12 -6.88 21.66 -4.58
CA ASN A 12 -7.57 20.87 -3.53
C ASN A 12 -6.92 19.48 -3.40
N LYS A 13 -5.74 19.40 -2.80
CA LYS A 13 -5.10 18.14 -2.46
C LYS A 13 -5.78 17.60 -1.21
N HIS A 14 -6.36 16.44 -1.32
CA HIS A 14 -6.85 15.72 -0.15
C HIS A 14 -5.65 15.28 0.69
N ILE A 15 -5.63 15.71 1.96
CA ILE A 15 -4.54 15.42 2.90
C ILE A 15 -4.99 14.27 3.79
N HIS A 16 -4.20 13.19 3.80
CA HIS A 16 -4.39 12.05 4.68
C HIS A 16 -3.13 11.82 5.53
N PRO A 17 -3.26 11.28 6.76
CA PRO A 17 -2.10 11.03 7.63
C PRO A 17 -1.15 10.01 7.00
N TYR A 18 -1.68 8.99 6.35
CA TYR A 18 -0.93 7.99 5.59
C TYR A 18 -1.79 7.36 4.49
N VAL A 19 -1.16 6.57 3.63
CA VAL A 19 -1.84 5.63 2.75
C VAL A 19 -1.56 4.20 3.21
N LEU A 20 -2.60 3.37 3.24
CA LEU A 20 -2.48 1.92 3.40
C LEU A 20 -2.54 1.27 2.01
N CYS A 21 -1.45 0.65 1.58
CA CYS A 21 -1.36 -0.12 0.33
C CYS A 21 -1.54 -1.61 0.65
N ILE A 22 -2.62 -2.20 0.15
CA ILE A 22 -2.95 -3.63 0.30
C ILE A 22 -2.60 -4.32 -1.02
N ILE A 23 -1.64 -5.25 -1.01
CA ILE A 23 -1.05 -5.85 -2.20
C ILE A 23 -1.59 -7.26 -2.41
N ASP A 24 -2.23 -7.49 -3.56
CA ASP A 24 -2.58 -8.80 -4.13
C ASP A 24 -3.31 -9.76 -3.17
N MET A 25 -4.17 -9.26 -2.29
CA MET A 25 -4.99 -10.06 -1.38
C MET A 25 -6.13 -10.76 -2.13
N GLN A 26 -5.79 -11.52 -3.18
CA GLN A 26 -6.67 -12.20 -4.12
C GLN A 26 -6.61 -13.73 -3.93
N PRO A 27 -7.68 -14.50 -4.25
CA PRO A 27 -7.75 -15.95 -4.01
C PRO A 27 -6.66 -16.75 -4.73
N ILE A 28 -6.28 -16.33 -5.93
CA ILE A 28 -5.27 -17.04 -6.76
C ILE A 28 -3.87 -16.59 -6.34
N GLY A 29 -3.03 -17.53 -5.93
CA GLY A 29 -1.64 -17.26 -5.51
C GLY A 29 -1.51 -16.83 -4.06
N PHE A 30 -2.58 -16.89 -3.30
CA PHE A 30 -2.65 -16.52 -1.91
C PHE A 30 -2.91 -17.74 -1.02
N SER A 31 -2.04 -18.00 -0.07
CA SER A 31 -2.35 -18.99 0.96
C SER A 31 -3.42 -18.39 1.88
N ASN A 32 -4.60 -19.01 1.90
CA ASN A 32 -5.77 -18.61 2.70
C ASN A 32 -5.50 -18.72 4.22
N SER A 33 -4.45 -18.07 4.70
CA SER A 33 -4.22 -17.98 6.13
C SER A 33 -5.23 -17.02 6.74
N LYS A 34 -6.14 -17.54 7.53
CA LYS A 34 -7.11 -16.76 8.31
C LYS A 34 -6.41 -15.65 9.10
N LEU A 35 -5.23 -15.94 9.64
CA LEU A 35 -4.43 -14.99 10.43
C LEU A 35 -4.00 -13.79 9.61
N ILE A 36 -3.55 -13.99 8.36
CA ILE A 36 -3.13 -12.88 7.50
C ILE A 36 -4.31 -11.98 7.13
N ILE A 37 -5.45 -12.59 6.81
CA ILE A 37 -6.68 -11.82 6.54
C ILE A 37 -7.06 -10.97 7.75
N GLU A 38 -7.03 -11.53 8.97
CA GLU A 38 -7.34 -10.79 10.19
C GLU A 38 -6.35 -9.64 10.45
N ASN A 39 -5.06 -9.84 10.22
CA ASN A 39 -4.04 -8.81 10.38
C ASN A 39 -4.20 -7.68 9.34
N VAL A 40 -4.55 -8.02 8.10
CA VAL A 40 -4.87 -7.02 7.08
C VAL A 40 -6.15 -6.26 7.46
N LEU A 41 -7.19 -6.96 7.92
CA LEU A 41 -8.42 -6.33 8.41
C LEU A 41 -8.17 -5.41 9.62
N GLN A 42 -7.26 -5.77 10.50
CA GLN A 42 -6.84 -4.88 11.60
C GLN A 42 -6.22 -3.60 11.04
N SER A 43 -5.33 -3.71 10.06
CA SER A 43 -4.72 -2.55 9.40
C SER A 43 -5.75 -1.68 8.67
N VAL A 44 -6.76 -2.30 8.06
CA VAL A 44 -7.91 -1.61 7.45
C VAL A 44 -8.72 -0.83 8.48
N ARG A 45 -9.06 -1.46 9.62
CA ARG A 45 -9.79 -0.77 10.71
C ARG A 45 -9.03 0.45 11.22
N GLU A 46 -7.72 0.31 11.43
CA GLU A 46 -6.86 1.42 11.82
C GLU A 46 -6.83 2.53 10.77
N ALA A 47 -6.77 2.17 9.49
CA ALA A 47 -6.79 3.14 8.39
C ALA A 47 -8.11 3.93 8.35
N ILE A 48 -9.24 3.26 8.53
CA ILE A 48 -10.57 3.90 8.56
C ILE A 48 -10.69 4.87 9.74
N VAL A 49 -10.31 4.43 10.94
CA VAL A 49 -10.34 5.27 12.16
C VAL A 49 -9.49 6.53 12.00
N ASN A 50 -8.32 6.39 11.39
CA ASN A 50 -7.39 7.51 11.16
C ASN A 50 -7.70 8.31 9.90
N LYS A 51 -8.75 8.01 9.16
CA LYS A 51 -9.10 8.65 7.87
C LYS A 51 -7.94 8.61 6.86
N ALA A 52 -7.19 7.52 6.85
CA ALA A 52 -6.11 7.29 5.91
C ALA A 52 -6.66 6.98 4.51
N PHE A 53 -5.87 7.20 3.48
CA PHE A 53 -6.24 6.76 2.13
C PHE A 53 -5.91 5.26 1.98
N ILE A 54 -6.76 4.49 1.32
CA ILE A 54 -6.54 3.04 1.11
C ILE A 54 -6.39 2.77 -0.38
N VAL A 55 -5.28 2.16 -0.78
CA VAL A 55 -5.07 1.67 -2.14
C VAL A 55 -5.09 0.14 -2.13
N ILE A 56 -6.00 -0.43 -2.89
CA ILE A 56 -6.12 -1.87 -3.09
C ILE A 56 -5.47 -2.20 -4.43
N ALA A 57 -4.26 -2.74 -4.39
CA ALA A 57 -3.51 -3.10 -5.58
C ALA A 57 -3.70 -4.59 -5.91
N GLN A 58 -4.18 -4.85 -7.13
CA GLN A 58 -4.58 -6.17 -7.59
C GLN A 58 -3.76 -6.63 -8.80
N PHE A 59 -3.43 -7.91 -8.85
CA PHE A 59 -2.85 -8.53 -10.02
C PHE A 59 -3.95 -8.86 -11.03
N LYS A 60 -3.77 -8.45 -12.27
CA LYS A 60 -4.75 -8.74 -13.34
C LYS A 60 -4.90 -10.25 -13.58
N GLY A 61 -6.14 -10.72 -13.63
CA GLY A 61 -6.44 -12.12 -13.89
C GLY A 61 -6.41 -13.05 -12.67
N CYS A 62 -6.13 -12.52 -11.46
CA CYS A 62 -6.11 -13.30 -10.22
C CYS A 62 -7.42 -13.22 -9.39
N GLY A 63 -8.48 -12.68 -9.97
CA GLY A 63 -9.76 -12.49 -9.30
C GLY A 63 -9.80 -11.20 -8.46
N GLU A 64 -10.87 -11.05 -7.69
CA GLU A 64 -11.07 -9.89 -6.82
C GLU A 64 -10.35 -10.06 -5.48
N THR A 65 -10.06 -8.95 -4.82
CA THR A 65 -9.59 -8.95 -3.43
C THR A 65 -10.53 -9.73 -2.50
N HIS A 66 -9.99 -10.35 -1.47
CA HIS A 66 -10.75 -11.18 -0.52
C HIS A 66 -11.98 -10.44 0.01
N ILE A 67 -13.13 -11.13 0.00
CA ILE A 67 -14.46 -10.55 0.26
C ILE A 67 -14.55 -9.82 1.60
N ASN A 68 -13.88 -10.32 2.66
CA ASN A 68 -13.90 -9.66 3.97
C ASN A 68 -13.22 -8.29 3.93
N ILE A 69 -12.18 -8.11 3.11
CA ILE A 69 -11.50 -6.82 2.93
C ILE A 69 -12.40 -5.88 2.13
N ILE A 70 -13.00 -6.37 1.05
CA ILE A 70 -13.97 -5.59 0.24
C ILE A 70 -15.10 -5.09 1.12
N ASN A 71 -15.73 -5.96 1.91
CA ASN A 71 -16.83 -5.61 2.80
C ASN A 71 -16.42 -4.56 3.85
N ALA A 72 -15.21 -4.70 4.42
CA ALA A 72 -14.71 -3.77 5.43
C ALA A 72 -14.55 -2.34 4.91
N ILE A 73 -14.26 -2.17 3.61
CA ILE A 73 -14.04 -0.86 3.00
C ILE A 73 -15.18 -0.42 2.09
N GLN A 74 -16.26 -1.19 1.97
CA GLN A 74 -17.34 -0.95 1.00
C GLN A 74 -17.84 0.51 1.01
N ASN A 75 -18.14 1.03 2.18
CA ASN A 75 -18.68 2.39 2.36
C ASN A 75 -17.58 3.42 2.72
N TYR A 76 -16.30 3.04 2.69
CA TYR A 76 -15.21 3.97 3.00
C TYR A 76 -14.91 4.86 1.80
N PRO A 77 -14.98 6.20 1.93
CA PRO A 77 -14.89 7.11 0.78
C PRO A 77 -13.46 7.31 0.26
N TYR A 78 -12.44 7.09 1.10
CA TYR A 78 -11.04 7.41 0.76
C TYR A 78 -10.30 6.15 0.33
N LYS A 79 -10.72 5.54 -0.79
CA LYS A 79 -10.11 4.34 -1.35
C LYS A 79 -10.02 4.39 -2.85
N GLU A 80 -9.08 3.65 -3.40
CA GLU A 80 -8.93 3.41 -4.83
C GLU A 80 -8.46 1.99 -5.11
N TYR A 81 -8.95 1.41 -6.19
CA TYR A 81 -8.54 0.09 -6.70
C TYR A 81 -7.62 0.29 -7.90
N VAL A 82 -6.47 -0.37 -7.90
CA VAL A 82 -5.52 -0.34 -9.01
C VAL A 82 -5.17 -1.75 -9.47
N TRP A 83 -5.00 -1.93 -10.77
CA TRP A 83 -4.68 -3.21 -11.38
C TRP A 83 -3.38 -3.15 -12.15
N HIS A 84 -2.56 -4.19 -12.02
CA HIS A 84 -1.32 -4.31 -12.76
C HIS A 84 -1.03 -5.77 -13.10
N ASN A 85 -0.22 -6.02 -14.14
CA ASN A 85 0.21 -7.35 -14.58
C ASN A 85 1.69 -7.63 -14.25
N LYS A 86 2.29 -6.86 -13.34
CA LYS A 86 3.67 -7.04 -12.85
C LYS A 86 3.66 -7.08 -11.33
N ASN A 87 4.71 -7.65 -10.74
CA ASN A 87 4.88 -7.68 -9.29
C ASN A 87 4.95 -6.28 -8.69
N ASP A 88 5.72 -5.37 -9.27
CA ASP A 88 5.82 -3.98 -8.84
C ASP A 88 4.54 -3.18 -9.17
N LYS A 89 3.78 -2.82 -8.14
CA LYS A 89 2.58 -1.98 -8.23
C LYS A 89 2.86 -0.49 -7.97
N SER A 90 4.13 -0.08 -7.83
CA SER A 90 4.48 1.30 -7.46
C SER A 90 3.97 2.33 -8.46
N LYS A 91 3.97 2.02 -9.77
CA LYS A 91 3.47 2.94 -10.80
C LYS A 91 1.96 3.21 -10.67
N PRO A 92 1.07 2.20 -10.67
CA PRO A 92 -0.35 2.45 -10.49
C PRO A 92 -0.69 3.06 -9.12
N ILE A 93 0.03 2.72 -8.04
CA ILE A 93 -0.13 3.38 -6.73
C ILE A 93 0.25 4.86 -6.83
N GLN A 94 1.35 5.20 -7.50
CA GLN A 94 1.76 6.59 -7.72
C GLN A 94 0.70 7.39 -8.47
N GLU A 95 0.07 6.81 -9.50
CA GLU A 95 -1.01 7.47 -10.23
C GLU A 95 -2.25 7.69 -9.35
N ALA A 96 -2.63 6.70 -8.53
CA ALA A 96 -3.73 6.83 -7.58
C ALA A 96 -3.49 7.96 -6.56
N LEU A 97 -2.21 8.21 -6.20
CA LEU A 97 -1.82 9.24 -5.24
C LEU A 97 -1.53 10.61 -5.87
N LYS A 98 -1.73 10.80 -7.16
CA LYS A 98 -1.34 12.03 -7.88
C LYS A 98 -1.90 13.31 -7.26
N ASN A 99 -3.14 13.27 -6.76
CA ASN A 99 -3.81 14.41 -6.13
C ASN A 99 -4.01 14.22 -4.61
N ILE A 100 -3.37 13.20 -4.04
CA ILE A 100 -3.44 12.84 -2.63
C ILE A 100 -2.11 13.19 -1.98
N PHE A 101 -2.14 13.90 -0.87
CA PHE A 101 -0.96 14.15 -0.06
C PHE A 101 -0.97 13.23 1.16
N VAL A 102 0.10 12.47 1.33
CA VAL A 102 0.30 11.59 2.49
C VAL A 102 1.67 11.83 3.10
N ARG A 103 1.78 11.64 4.40
CA ARG A 103 3.05 11.80 5.15
C ARG A 103 3.81 10.50 5.35
N GLU A 104 3.14 9.38 5.16
CA GLU A 104 3.66 8.04 5.40
C GLU A 104 2.94 7.04 4.50
N MET A 105 3.60 5.95 4.16
CA MET A 105 2.98 4.78 3.52
C MET A 105 3.06 3.58 4.46
N LYS A 106 1.97 2.81 4.54
CA LYS A 106 1.94 1.48 5.15
C LYS A 106 1.65 0.46 4.08
N VAL A 107 2.39 -0.63 4.06
CA VAL A 107 2.27 -1.67 3.02
C VAL A 107 2.05 -3.03 3.69
N CYS A 108 1.09 -3.77 3.19
CA CYS A 108 0.81 -5.15 3.59
C CYS A 108 0.30 -5.98 2.40
N GLY A 109 0.20 -7.28 2.56
CA GLY A 109 -0.36 -8.18 1.55
C GLY A 109 0.54 -9.35 1.19
N VAL A 110 0.38 -9.86 -0.02
CA VAL A 110 1.02 -11.08 -0.52
C VAL A 110 1.49 -10.89 -1.98
N ASN A 111 2.45 -11.59 -2.48
CA ASN A 111 3.46 -12.43 -1.83
C ASN A 111 4.63 -11.54 -1.39
N THR A 112 5.08 -11.69 -0.15
CA THR A 112 6.10 -10.83 0.46
C THR A 112 7.40 -10.79 -0.36
N GLU A 113 7.86 -11.95 -0.82
CA GLU A 113 9.12 -12.15 -1.55
C GLU A 113 9.09 -11.63 -3.01
N TYR A 114 7.90 -11.33 -3.53
CA TYR A 114 7.69 -10.84 -4.90
C TYR A 114 6.92 -9.50 -4.92
N CYS A 115 5.60 -9.58 -4.93
CA CYS A 115 4.74 -8.42 -5.17
C CYS A 115 4.88 -7.33 -4.10
N VAL A 116 4.98 -7.71 -2.82
CA VAL A 116 5.16 -6.74 -1.73
C VAL A 116 6.56 -6.12 -1.82
N LYS A 117 7.62 -6.94 -1.85
CA LYS A 117 9.01 -6.47 -1.94
C LYS A 117 9.25 -5.58 -3.16
N ASP A 118 8.81 -6.02 -4.34
CA ASP A 118 9.04 -5.26 -5.58
C ASP A 118 8.26 -3.94 -5.58
N THR A 119 7.04 -3.92 -5.01
CA THR A 119 6.27 -2.70 -4.84
C THR A 119 6.93 -1.74 -3.84
N VAL A 120 7.37 -2.22 -2.67
CA VAL A 120 8.11 -1.41 -1.68
C VAL A 120 9.36 -0.82 -2.30
N HIS A 121 10.12 -1.61 -3.05
CA HIS A 121 11.30 -1.15 -3.77
C HIS A 121 10.97 -0.02 -4.76
N GLY A 122 9.93 -0.21 -5.57
CA GLY A 122 9.48 0.80 -6.53
C GLY A 122 8.97 2.09 -5.85
N LEU A 123 8.22 1.97 -4.73
CA LEU A 123 7.75 3.10 -3.95
C LEU A 123 8.89 3.86 -3.28
N ALA A 124 9.87 3.16 -2.68
CA ALA A 124 11.02 3.77 -2.02
C ALA A 124 11.89 4.61 -2.95
N LYS A 125 11.96 4.23 -4.24
CA LYS A 125 12.64 5.03 -5.27
C LYS A 125 11.88 6.29 -5.68
N LYS A 126 10.57 6.29 -5.55
CA LYS A 126 9.69 7.37 -6.05
C LYS A 126 9.29 8.35 -4.97
N PHE A 127 9.20 7.90 -3.73
CA PHE A 127 8.72 8.67 -2.60
C PHE A 127 9.81 8.80 -1.53
N HIS A 128 10.01 10.01 -1.04
CA HIS A 128 10.98 10.30 0.03
C HIS A 128 10.32 10.40 1.42
N ILE A 129 9.16 9.76 1.57
CA ILE A 129 8.45 9.68 2.85
C ILE A 129 8.66 8.29 3.49
N PRO A 130 8.43 8.13 4.80
CA PRO A 130 8.53 6.84 5.46
C PRO A 130 7.59 5.79 4.84
N ILE A 131 8.10 4.59 4.61
CA ILE A 131 7.35 3.43 4.15
C ILE A 131 7.46 2.34 5.22
N LYS A 132 6.35 1.95 5.80
CA LYS A 132 6.26 0.93 6.85
C LYS A 132 5.63 -0.33 6.31
N VAL A 133 6.38 -1.42 6.29
CA VAL A 133 5.88 -2.75 5.93
C VAL A 133 5.32 -3.40 7.19
N ILE A 134 4.06 -3.79 7.18
CA ILE A 134 3.38 -4.43 8.32
C ILE A 134 3.62 -5.93 8.20
N GLU A 135 4.71 -6.41 8.82
CA GLU A 135 5.20 -7.80 8.69
C GLU A 135 4.12 -8.83 9.03
N LYS A 136 3.41 -8.66 10.15
CA LYS A 136 2.33 -9.57 10.57
C LYS A 136 1.16 -9.66 9.59
N ALA A 137 1.01 -8.66 8.71
CA ALA A 137 -0.01 -8.60 7.66
C ALA A 137 0.57 -8.90 6.26
N CYS A 138 1.75 -9.53 6.21
CA CYS A 138 2.40 -10.01 4.99
C CYS A 138 2.53 -11.53 5.05
N ASN A 139 2.41 -12.19 3.89
CA ASN A 139 2.62 -13.63 3.77
C ASN A 139 3.22 -13.99 2.40
N GLY A 140 3.80 -15.19 2.32
CA GLY A 140 4.42 -15.72 1.11
C GLY A 140 4.97 -17.12 1.36
N THR A 141 6.06 -17.48 0.68
CA THR A 141 6.73 -18.77 0.86
C THR A 141 7.76 -18.68 1.99
N ASP A 142 7.55 -19.39 3.08
CA ASP A 142 8.22 -19.27 4.40
C ASP A 142 9.74 -19.04 4.35
N ARG A 143 10.45 -19.81 3.52
CA ARG A 143 11.93 -19.72 3.48
C ARG A 143 12.47 -18.43 2.89
N ILE A 144 11.67 -17.70 2.11
CA ILE A 144 12.14 -16.54 1.35
C ILE A 144 11.57 -15.23 1.92
N ILE A 145 10.59 -15.33 2.81
CA ILE A 145 9.98 -14.15 3.46
C ILE A 145 11.02 -13.37 4.26
N GLU A 146 11.76 -14.05 5.13
CA GLU A 146 12.77 -13.42 5.98
C GLU A 146 13.87 -12.72 5.16
N GLU A 147 14.32 -13.34 4.06
CA GLU A 147 15.28 -12.70 3.16
C GLU A 147 14.69 -11.46 2.49
N ALA A 148 13.42 -11.52 2.07
CA ALA A 148 12.73 -10.38 1.46
C ALA A 148 12.55 -9.22 2.47
N LEU A 149 12.14 -9.52 3.70
CA LEU A 149 12.00 -8.55 4.78
C LEU A 149 13.35 -7.93 5.13
N HIS A 150 14.40 -8.75 5.24
CA HIS A 150 15.77 -8.27 5.46
C HIS A 150 16.22 -7.31 4.35
N LYS A 151 16.00 -7.65 3.10
CA LYS A 151 16.30 -6.77 1.96
C LYS A 151 15.54 -5.45 2.06
N MET A 152 14.25 -5.47 2.40
CA MET A 152 13.48 -4.24 2.57
C MET A 152 14.02 -3.36 3.70
N ARG A 153 14.46 -3.95 4.83
CA ARG A 153 15.08 -3.22 5.95
C ARG A 153 16.42 -2.57 5.61
N THR A 154 17.18 -3.18 4.71
CA THR A 154 18.61 -2.80 4.49
C THR A 154 18.83 -1.94 3.26
N PHE A 155 18.01 -2.06 2.22
CA PHE A 155 18.26 -1.35 0.95
C PHE A 155 17.80 0.10 0.93
N TYR A 156 16.86 0.48 1.78
CA TYR A 156 16.29 1.83 1.77
C TYR A 156 16.19 2.44 3.16
N ARG A 157 16.76 3.64 3.30
CA ARG A 157 16.75 4.37 4.59
C ARG A 157 15.34 4.80 5.04
N ASN A 158 14.41 4.92 4.11
CA ASN A 158 13.03 5.32 4.38
C ASN A 158 12.06 4.14 4.48
N VAL A 159 12.57 2.90 4.52
CA VAL A 159 11.74 1.68 4.70
C VAL A 159 11.99 1.09 6.07
N GLU A 160 10.91 0.85 6.81
CA GLU A 160 10.86 0.18 8.09
C GLU A 160 9.96 -1.05 8.00
N VAL A 161 10.32 -2.14 8.63
CA VAL A 161 9.49 -3.35 8.76
C VAL A 161 9.08 -3.49 10.21
N LEU A 162 7.76 -3.44 10.46
CA LEU A 162 7.11 -3.42 11.78
C LEU A 162 6.57 -4.80 12.17
#